data_a9c425f4e09b17be0f1d06646ba3f157
#
_entry.id   a9c425f4e09b17be0f1d06646ba3f157
#
_cell.length_a   1.000
_cell.length_b   1.000
_cell.length_c   1.000
_cell.angle_alpha   90.00
_cell.angle_beta   90.00
_cell.angle_gamma   90.00
#
_symmetry.space_group_name_H-M   'P 1'
#
loop_
_entity.id
_entity.type
_entity.pdbx_description
1 polymer ?
#
loop_
_entity_poly.entity_id
_entity_poly.type
_entity_poly.pdbx_seq_one_letter_code
_entity_poly.pdbx_strand_id
1 'polypeptide(L)'
;MRVLQICHKPPLPSIDGGCIAINNISRGLIKELGSIKVLTINTLKHPFDLEYYDQNYLDKSKIESTFVDTKLNIVDAFSNLVTYDSYNISRFFSPDFNELIIRTLKSEAFDIVLLESLFTTPYIETLKTYSTAKIILRSHNLEYIIWKRLSIESVNPAKKIYLKLLSSQLKQYEIDVFNKIDGIATISDKDKKKYIELKCPVKIETIPFGIETQKYKVLRNENKALKFFHIGAMDWKPNLEAVSWLLNDIWPRIQKKIPNAELHLAGKNMPDWLFKNSKQNIFNHKEVKNSSQFIIENDIMIVPLLSAGGIRVKIIEGMAYGKTIISTEIGAEGINYKNGENIIIANNPEDFSEKAKKISSKELDHRKIGMNAREHVTNNYDQQLISKKLISFFETVL
;
A
#
# COMPACT_ATOMS: atom_id res chain seq x y z
N MET A 1 -27.34 5.59 0.13
CA MET A 1 -26.18 6.20 -0.58
C MET A 1 -25.73 5.24 -1.66
N ARG A 2 -25.69 5.68 -2.92
CA ARG A 2 -25.20 4.91 -4.07
C ARG A 2 -23.79 5.37 -4.42
N VAL A 3 -22.85 4.43 -4.46
CA VAL A 3 -21.41 4.72 -4.66
C VAL A 3 -20.93 4.06 -5.96
N LEU A 4 -20.30 4.87 -6.82
CA LEU A 4 -19.51 4.41 -7.96
C LEU A 4 -18.04 4.46 -7.56
N GLN A 5 -17.36 3.31 -7.54
CA GLN A 5 -15.92 3.22 -7.29
C GLN A 5 -15.18 3.01 -8.62
N ILE A 6 -14.25 3.91 -8.95
CA ILE A 6 -13.45 3.86 -10.16
C ILE A 6 -12.01 3.52 -9.79
N CYS A 7 -11.50 2.40 -10.29
CA CYS A 7 -10.22 1.82 -9.91
C CYS A 7 -9.22 1.85 -11.07
N HIS A 8 -7.98 2.28 -10.81
CA HIS A 8 -6.88 2.26 -11.79
C HIS A 8 -6.28 0.86 -12.00
N LYS A 9 -6.73 -0.13 -11.24
CA LYS A 9 -6.37 -1.55 -11.34
C LYS A 9 -7.40 -2.42 -10.63
N PRO A 10 -7.56 -3.70 -11.03
CA PRO A 10 -8.52 -4.59 -10.41
C PRO A 10 -8.24 -4.83 -8.92
N PRO A 11 -9.28 -4.97 -8.09
CA PRO A 11 -9.16 -5.40 -6.69
C PRO A 11 -8.52 -6.78 -6.55
N LEU A 12 -8.83 -7.70 -7.46
CA LEU A 12 -8.32 -9.07 -7.51
C LEU A 12 -7.83 -9.41 -8.94
N PRO A 13 -6.82 -10.29 -9.06
CA PRO A 13 -6.07 -10.94 -7.97
C PRO A 13 -5.22 -9.95 -7.16
N SER A 14 -4.92 -10.30 -5.90
CA SER A 14 -4.15 -9.45 -4.97
C SER A 14 -2.65 -9.45 -5.31
N ILE A 15 -2.29 -8.81 -6.44
CA ILE A 15 -0.92 -8.79 -6.96
C ILE A 15 -0.01 -7.93 -6.10
N ASP A 16 -0.54 -6.80 -5.60
CA ASP A 16 0.21 -5.85 -4.77
C ASP A 16 -0.67 -5.26 -3.64
N GLY A 17 -0.05 -4.49 -2.75
CA GLY A 17 -0.75 -3.84 -1.63
C GLY A 17 -1.87 -2.88 -2.05
N GLY A 18 -1.79 -2.29 -3.26
CA GLY A 18 -2.85 -1.44 -3.77
C GLY A 18 -4.09 -2.23 -4.17
N CYS A 19 -3.94 -3.41 -4.80
CA CYS A 19 -5.05 -4.31 -5.08
C CYS A 19 -5.75 -4.75 -3.78
N ILE A 20 -4.96 -5.13 -2.76
CA ILE A 20 -5.47 -5.50 -1.43
C ILE A 20 -6.27 -4.34 -0.82
N ALA A 21 -5.71 -3.13 -0.86
CA ALA A 21 -6.35 -1.94 -0.31
C ALA A 21 -7.68 -1.61 -1.01
N ILE A 22 -7.73 -1.67 -2.34
CA ILE A 22 -8.95 -1.46 -3.14
C ILE A 22 -9.99 -2.54 -2.81
N ASN A 23 -9.60 -3.83 -2.79
CA ASN A 23 -10.50 -4.93 -2.46
C ASN A 23 -11.12 -4.78 -1.08
N ASN A 24 -10.32 -4.42 -0.07
CA ASN A 24 -10.82 -4.24 1.29
C ASN A 24 -11.80 -3.06 1.39
N ILE A 25 -11.55 -1.95 0.71
CA ILE A 25 -12.48 -0.82 0.65
C ILE A 25 -13.78 -1.23 -0.06
N SER A 26 -13.69 -1.88 -1.23
CA SER A 26 -14.89 -2.34 -1.95
C SER A 26 -15.75 -3.27 -1.10
N ARG A 27 -15.13 -4.29 -0.48
CA ARG A 27 -15.85 -5.24 0.39
C ARG A 27 -16.44 -4.56 1.62
N GLY A 28 -15.72 -3.60 2.18
CA GLY A 28 -16.21 -2.82 3.30
C GLY A 28 -17.42 -1.97 2.93
N LEU A 29 -17.39 -1.26 1.80
CA LEU A 29 -18.53 -0.49 1.29
C LEU A 29 -19.71 -1.39 0.96
N ILE A 30 -19.48 -2.56 0.32
CA ILE A 30 -20.54 -3.55 0.04
C ILE A 30 -21.19 -4.02 1.34
N LYS A 31 -20.40 -4.29 2.38
CA LYS A 31 -20.92 -4.75 3.68
C LYS A 31 -21.81 -3.71 4.35
N GLU A 32 -21.44 -2.45 4.30
CA GLU A 32 -22.17 -1.37 4.99
C GLU A 32 -23.34 -0.81 4.15
N LEU A 33 -23.19 -0.75 2.80
CA LEU A 33 -24.20 -0.15 1.91
C LEU A 33 -25.11 -1.18 1.21
N GLY A 34 -24.76 -2.46 1.30
CA GLY A 34 -25.46 -3.55 0.59
C GLY A 34 -24.95 -3.78 -0.83
N SER A 35 -24.68 -2.74 -1.60
CA SER A 35 -24.12 -2.80 -2.95
C SER A 35 -23.40 -1.51 -3.32
N ILE A 36 -22.49 -1.61 -4.30
CA ILE A 36 -21.80 -0.49 -4.95
C ILE A 36 -21.69 -0.81 -6.45
N LYS A 37 -21.30 0.17 -7.27
CA LYS A 37 -20.84 -0.08 -8.64
C LYS A 37 -19.33 0.05 -8.69
N VAL A 38 -18.63 -0.91 -9.30
CA VAL A 38 -17.16 -0.87 -9.48
C VAL A 38 -16.82 -0.88 -10.95
N LEU A 39 -16.04 0.12 -11.39
CA LEU A 39 -15.42 0.14 -12.71
C LEU A 39 -13.90 0.11 -12.52
N THR A 40 -13.21 -0.73 -13.30
CA THR A 40 -11.76 -0.87 -13.15
C THR A 40 -11.03 -0.89 -14.49
N ILE A 41 -9.86 -0.28 -14.50
CA ILE A 41 -8.88 -0.47 -15.55
C ILE A 41 -8.14 -1.77 -15.28
N ASN A 42 -7.92 -2.59 -16.30
CA ASN A 42 -6.99 -3.71 -16.24
C ASN A 42 -5.82 -3.51 -17.23
N THR A 43 -4.67 -4.05 -16.88
CA THR A 43 -3.42 -3.89 -17.64
C THR A 43 -2.69 -5.23 -17.73
N LEU A 44 -1.64 -5.30 -18.54
CA LEU A 44 -0.79 -6.51 -18.60
C LEU A 44 -0.22 -6.87 -17.20
N LYS A 45 0.11 -5.86 -16.39
CA LYS A 45 0.62 -6.09 -15.03
C LYS A 45 -0.48 -6.48 -14.03
N HIS A 46 -1.67 -5.96 -14.22
CA HIS A 46 -2.83 -6.19 -13.34
C HIS A 46 -3.99 -6.69 -14.20
N PRO A 47 -4.00 -7.98 -14.54
CA PRO A 47 -5.08 -8.58 -15.33
C PRO A 47 -6.38 -8.62 -14.53
N PHE A 48 -7.50 -8.63 -15.23
CA PHE A 48 -8.82 -8.84 -14.67
C PHE A 48 -9.32 -10.22 -15.06
N ASP A 49 -9.77 -10.98 -14.07
CA ASP A 49 -10.33 -12.32 -14.28
C ASP A 49 -11.41 -12.55 -13.21
N LEU A 50 -12.61 -12.87 -13.68
CA LEU A 50 -13.79 -13.08 -12.83
C LEU A 50 -13.66 -14.29 -11.89
N GLU A 51 -12.83 -15.27 -12.23
CA GLU A 51 -12.60 -16.46 -11.40
C GLU A 51 -12.03 -16.15 -10.01
N TYR A 52 -11.37 -15.00 -9.85
CA TYR A 52 -10.86 -14.57 -8.54
C TYR A 52 -11.93 -13.97 -7.62
N TYR A 53 -13.14 -13.73 -8.11
CA TYR A 53 -14.20 -13.07 -7.36
C TYR A 53 -15.26 -14.07 -6.92
N ASP A 54 -15.67 -14.01 -5.66
CA ASP A 54 -16.84 -14.76 -5.20
C ASP A 54 -18.16 -14.16 -5.74
N GLN A 55 -19.18 -15.00 -5.90
CA GLN A 55 -20.47 -14.61 -6.49
C GLN A 55 -21.12 -13.44 -5.74
N ASN A 56 -21.03 -13.42 -4.42
CA ASN A 56 -21.59 -12.33 -3.63
C ASN A 56 -20.93 -10.98 -3.94
N TYR A 57 -19.60 -10.98 -4.19
CA TYR A 57 -18.91 -9.77 -4.62
C TYR A 57 -19.36 -9.34 -6.01
N LEU A 58 -19.48 -10.26 -6.97
CA LEU A 58 -19.92 -9.97 -8.34
C LEU A 58 -21.33 -9.36 -8.36
N ASP A 59 -22.26 -9.99 -7.65
CA ASP A 59 -23.67 -9.55 -7.60
C ASP A 59 -23.80 -8.14 -6.99
N LYS A 60 -23.02 -7.85 -5.94
CA LYS A 60 -23.13 -6.60 -5.17
C LYS A 60 -22.25 -5.46 -5.69
N SER A 61 -21.16 -5.77 -6.40
CA SER A 61 -20.28 -4.75 -7.00
C SER A 61 -20.62 -4.47 -8.47
N LYS A 62 -21.26 -5.43 -9.16
CA LYS A 62 -21.47 -5.39 -10.62
C LYS A 62 -20.23 -4.92 -11.35
N ILE A 63 -19.05 -5.44 -10.95
CA ILE A 63 -17.75 -4.98 -11.44
C ILE A 63 -17.63 -5.16 -12.96
N GLU A 64 -17.18 -4.11 -13.63
CA GLU A 64 -16.83 -4.13 -15.06
C GLU A 64 -15.40 -3.62 -15.24
N SER A 65 -14.71 -4.12 -16.28
CA SER A 65 -13.32 -3.80 -16.54
C SER A 65 -13.07 -3.49 -18.00
N THR A 66 -12.12 -2.57 -18.25
CA THR A 66 -11.61 -2.28 -19.59
C THR A 66 -10.10 -2.39 -19.60
N PHE A 67 -9.56 -3.03 -20.64
CA PHE A 67 -8.10 -3.12 -20.81
C PHE A 67 -7.52 -1.78 -21.28
N VAL A 68 -6.43 -1.36 -20.65
CA VAL A 68 -5.68 -0.16 -21.01
C VAL A 68 -4.19 -0.52 -21.12
N ASP A 69 -3.59 -0.26 -22.26
CA ASP A 69 -2.14 -0.41 -22.42
C ASP A 69 -1.41 0.77 -21.82
N THR A 70 -0.86 0.56 -20.65
CA THR A 70 -0.09 1.58 -19.89
C THR A 70 1.41 1.51 -20.16
N LYS A 71 1.87 0.80 -21.21
CA LYS A 71 3.29 0.77 -21.58
C LYS A 71 3.80 2.17 -21.86
N LEU A 72 5.03 2.42 -21.42
CA LEU A 72 5.72 3.68 -21.68
C LEU A 72 5.97 3.82 -23.20
N ASN A 73 5.33 4.79 -23.83
CA ASN A 73 5.69 5.26 -25.16
C ASN A 73 6.66 6.45 -25.00
N ILE A 74 7.91 6.26 -25.42
CA ILE A 74 8.97 7.27 -25.28
C ILE A 74 8.64 8.56 -26.06
N VAL A 75 7.98 8.43 -27.20
CA VAL A 75 7.59 9.58 -28.05
C VAL A 75 6.52 10.42 -27.34
N ASP A 76 5.50 9.77 -26.78
CA ASP A 76 4.43 10.45 -26.04
C ASP A 76 4.95 11.05 -24.72
N ALA A 77 5.91 10.40 -24.08
CA ALA A 77 6.56 10.92 -22.88
C ALA A 77 7.33 12.22 -23.16
N PHE A 78 7.97 12.34 -24.33
CA PHE A 78 8.66 13.58 -24.75
C PHE A 78 7.68 14.68 -25.17
N SER A 79 6.61 14.35 -25.91
CA SER A 79 5.62 15.36 -26.32
C SER A 79 4.88 15.95 -25.12
N ASN A 80 4.54 15.15 -24.12
CA ASN A 80 3.87 15.62 -22.90
C ASN A 80 4.77 16.45 -21.97
N LEU A 81 6.11 16.35 -22.08
CA LEU A 81 7.03 17.29 -21.43
C LEU A 81 6.85 18.73 -21.90
N VAL A 82 6.39 18.91 -23.14
CA VAL A 82 6.17 20.24 -23.77
C VAL A 82 4.75 20.76 -23.51
N THR A 83 3.76 19.89 -23.34
CA THR A 83 2.33 20.25 -23.24
C THR A 83 1.81 20.44 -21.81
N TYR A 84 2.67 20.39 -20.79
CA TYR A 84 2.29 20.46 -19.35
C TYR A 84 1.40 19.31 -18.85
N ASP A 85 0.97 18.38 -19.68
CA ASP A 85 0.23 17.20 -19.24
C ASP A 85 1.17 16.17 -18.61
N SER A 86 0.84 15.71 -17.41
CA SER A 86 1.63 14.66 -16.79
C SER A 86 1.41 13.33 -17.50
N TYR A 87 2.37 12.92 -18.34
CA TYR A 87 2.32 11.63 -19.05
C TYR A 87 2.05 10.44 -18.11
N ASN A 88 2.54 10.49 -16.90
CA ASN A 88 2.28 9.43 -15.92
C ASN A 88 0.80 9.27 -15.59
N ILE A 89 0.01 10.30 -15.77
CA ILE A 89 -1.43 10.31 -15.52
C ILE A 89 -2.19 10.06 -16.82
N SER A 90 -1.87 10.80 -17.91
CA SER A 90 -2.58 10.72 -19.19
C SER A 90 -2.58 9.32 -19.80
N ARG A 91 -1.54 8.51 -19.58
CA ARG A 91 -1.47 7.10 -20.05
C ARG A 91 -2.55 6.17 -19.45
N PHE A 92 -3.23 6.60 -18.40
CA PHE A 92 -4.37 5.87 -17.82
C PHE A 92 -5.70 6.29 -18.42
N PHE A 93 -5.73 7.30 -19.30
CA PHE A 93 -6.93 7.64 -20.04
C PHE A 93 -7.12 6.67 -21.20
N SER A 94 -8.34 6.15 -21.33
CA SER A 94 -8.77 5.30 -22.44
C SER A 94 -10.17 5.75 -22.91
N PRO A 95 -10.37 5.96 -24.21
CA PRO A 95 -11.70 6.26 -24.76
C PRO A 95 -12.72 5.17 -24.41
N ASP A 96 -12.35 3.89 -24.46
CA ASP A 96 -13.24 2.77 -24.17
C ASP A 96 -13.67 2.75 -22.69
N PHE A 97 -12.74 3.03 -21.76
CA PHE A 97 -13.07 3.12 -20.34
C PHE A 97 -13.91 4.38 -20.06
N ASN A 98 -13.65 5.47 -20.77
CA ASN A 98 -14.47 6.69 -20.71
C ASN A 98 -15.91 6.42 -21.16
N GLU A 99 -16.10 5.69 -22.27
CA GLU A 99 -17.42 5.29 -22.75
C GLU A 99 -18.16 4.37 -21.75
N LEU A 100 -17.42 3.44 -21.11
CA LEU A 100 -17.97 2.61 -20.03
C LEU A 100 -18.48 3.47 -18.86
N ILE A 101 -17.73 4.51 -18.48
CA ILE A 101 -18.16 5.46 -17.43
C ILE A 101 -19.42 6.20 -17.87
N ILE A 102 -19.46 6.75 -19.10
CA ILE A 102 -20.63 7.48 -19.65
C ILE A 102 -21.87 6.58 -19.65
N ARG A 103 -21.76 5.36 -20.15
CA ARG A 103 -22.85 4.38 -20.18
C ARG A 103 -23.38 4.10 -18.77
N THR A 104 -22.48 3.91 -17.81
CA THR A 104 -22.84 3.64 -16.41
C THR A 104 -23.57 4.84 -15.80
N LEU A 105 -23.08 6.07 -16.00
CA LEU A 105 -23.71 7.28 -15.46
C LEU A 105 -25.08 7.60 -16.11
N LYS A 106 -25.29 7.18 -17.36
CA LYS A 106 -26.60 7.31 -18.03
C LYS A 106 -27.60 6.28 -17.55
N SER A 107 -27.13 5.10 -17.11
CA SER A 107 -28.02 4.01 -16.65
C SER A 107 -28.40 4.10 -15.18
N GLU A 108 -27.54 4.67 -14.34
CA GLU A 108 -27.72 4.74 -12.88
C GLU A 108 -27.25 6.12 -12.35
N ALA A 109 -27.98 6.65 -11.36
CA ALA A 109 -27.54 7.84 -10.64
C ALA A 109 -26.77 7.43 -9.37
N PHE A 110 -25.70 8.18 -9.07
CA PHE A 110 -24.85 7.97 -7.89
C PHE A 110 -24.84 9.23 -7.01
N ASP A 111 -24.64 9.03 -5.70
CA ASP A 111 -24.45 10.11 -4.75
C ASP A 111 -22.97 10.46 -4.62
N ILE A 112 -22.09 9.45 -4.69
CA ILE A 112 -20.65 9.54 -4.55
C ILE A 112 -19.96 8.81 -5.71
N VAL A 113 -18.93 9.44 -6.27
CA VAL A 113 -17.90 8.79 -7.10
C VAL A 113 -16.59 8.75 -6.31
N LEU A 114 -16.13 7.56 -5.97
CA LEU A 114 -14.86 7.32 -5.30
C LEU A 114 -13.77 6.98 -6.33
N LEU A 115 -12.83 7.88 -6.51
CA LEU A 115 -11.67 7.71 -7.39
C LEU A 115 -10.52 7.04 -6.63
N GLU A 116 -10.17 5.82 -6.99
CA GLU A 116 -9.06 5.09 -6.38
C GLU A 116 -7.73 5.47 -7.04
N SER A 117 -6.99 6.38 -6.39
CA SER A 117 -5.71 6.92 -6.86
C SER A 117 -5.82 8.08 -7.85
N LEU A 118 -4.76 8.89 -7.91
CA LEU A 118 -4.59 9.99 -8.86
C LEU A 118 -4.72 9.54 -10.32
N PHE A 119 -4.41 8.28 -10.62
CA PHE A 119 -4.46 7.73 -11.98
C PHE A 119 -5.89 7.60 -12.56
N THR A 120 -6.94 7.79 -11.77
CA THR A 120 -8.33 7.82 -12.23
C THR A 120 -8.87 9.23 -12.45
N THR A 121 -8.10 10.26 -12.12
CA THR A 121 -8.53 11.66 -12.25
C THR A 121 -8.68 12.18 -13.69
N PRO A 122 -8.09 11.59 -14.75
CA PRO A 122 -8.37 12.00 -16.13
C PRO A 122 -9.86 11.94 -16.52
N TYR A 123 -10.67 11.19 -15.78
CA TYR A 123 -12.10 11.03 -16.06
C TYR A 123 -12.99 12.06 -15.36
N ILE A 124 -12.43 13.00 -14.56
CA ILE A 124 -13.21 13.97 -13.77
C ILE A 124 -14.13 14.83 -14.64
N GLU A 125 -13.68 15.27 -15.79
CA GLU A 125 -14.49 16.13 -16.68
C GLU A 125 -15.72 15.35 -17.21
N THR A 126 -15.55 14.07 -17.55
CA THR A 126 -16.66 13.18 -17.91
C THR A 126 -17.63 12.99 -16.76
N LEU A 127 -17.10 12.75 -15.55
CA LEU A 127 -17.92 12.57 -14.35
C LEU A 127 -18.78 13.81 -14.07
N LYS A 128 -18.22 15.01 -14.17
CA LYS A 128 -18.96 16.28 -13.98
C LYS A 128 -19.98 16.55 -15.08
N THR A 129 -19.71 16.10 -16.30
CA THR A 129 -20.62 16.30 -17.42
C THR A 129 -21.86 15.42 -17.33
N TYR A 130 -21.71 14.18 -16.84
CA TYR A 130 -22.78 13.18 -16.86
C TYR A 130 -23.35 12.85 -15.48
N SER A 131 -22.85 13.47 -14.41
CA SER A 131 -23.32 13.22 -13.04
C SER A 131 -23.23 14.44 -12.13
N THR A 132 -24.15 14.52 -11.16
CA THR A 132 -24.11 15.49 -10.05
C THR A 132 -23.48 14.89 -8.78
N ALA A 133 -23.02 13.65 -8.85
CA ALA A 133 -22.41 12.96 -7.71
C ALA A 133 -21.17 13.71 -7.20
N LYS A 134 -20.97 13.69 -5.88
CA LYS A 134 -19.75 14.22 -5.27
C LYS A 134 -18.56 13.35 -5.57
N ILE A 135 -17.46 13.96 -5.99
CA ILE A 135 -16.24 13.27 -6.39
C ILE A 135 -15.24 13.28 -5.22
N ILE A 136 -14.89 12.11 -4.74
CA ILE A 136 -13.90 11.94 -3.67
C ILE A 136 -12.69 11.19 -4.22
N LEU A 137 -11.51 11.81 -4.07
CA LEU A 137 -10.25 11.18 -4.40
C LEU A 137 -9.72 10.39 -3.19
N ARG A 138 -9.62 9.08 -3.30
CA ARG A 138 -8.85 8.27 -2.36
C ARG A 138 -7.39 8.25 -2.79
N SER A 139 -6.59 9.11 -2.16
CA SER A 139 -5.18 9.24 -2.48
C SER A 139 -4.36 8.13 -1.84
N HIS A 140 -3.77 7.27 -2.68
CA HIS A 140 -2.88 6.19 -2.24
C HIS A 140 -1.47 6.71 -1.91
N ASN A 141 -1.05 7.80 -2.55
CA ASN A 141 0.22 8.49 -2.34
C ASN A 141 0.10 9.93 -2.89
N LEU A 142 1.00 10.78 -2.44
CA LEU A 142 1.34 12.01 -3.16
C LEU A 142 2.40 11.64 -4.21
N GLU A 143 1.97 11.47 -5.46
CA GLU A 143 2.82 10.92 -6.54
C GLU A 143 4.05 11.80 -6.78
N TYR A 144 3.90 13.14 -6.74
CA TYR A 144 5.04 14.03 -6.93
C TYR A 144 6.16 13.80 -5.91
N ILE A 145 5.86 13.37 -4.68
CA ILE A 145 6.86 13.10 -3.64
C ILE A 145 7.68 11.87 -4.00
N ILE A 146 7.05 10.84 -4.56
CA ILE A 146 7.74 9.62 -5.02
C ILE A 146 8.76 9.99 -6.09
N TRP A 147 8.35 10.75 -7.11
CA TRP A 147 9.22 11.17 -8.20
C TRP A 147 10.33 12.13 -7.73
N LYS A 148 10.02 13.00 -6.75
CA LYS A 148 11.02 13.85 -6.11
C LYS A 148 12.10 13.03 -5.41
N ARG A 149 11.72 12.00 -4.63
CA ARG A 149 12.68 11.09 -3.96
C ARG A 149 13.56 10.38 -5.00
N LEU A 150 12.97 9.80 -6.04
CA LEU A 150 13.70 9.16 -7.14
C LEU A 150 14.68 10.12 -7.84
N SER A 151 14.31 11.41 -7.98
CA SER A 151 15.22 12.41 -8.54
C SER A 151 16.45 12.67 -7.65
N ILE A 152 16.26 12.70 -6.33
CA ILE A 152 17.34 12.91 -5.35
C ILE A 152 18.31 11.71 -5.36
N GLU A 153 17.78 10.50 -5.43
CA GLU A 153 18.54 9.24 -5.39
C GLU A 153 19.27 8.94 -6.73
N SER A 154 18.87 9.62 -7.82
CA SER A 154 19.46 9.37 -9.13
C SER A 154 20.89 9.86 -9.23
N VAL A 155 21.81 8.97 -9.57
CA VAL A 155 23.23 9.27 -9.82
C VAL A 155 23.44 9.90 -11.21
N ASN A 156 22.60 9.55 -12.20
CA ASN A 156 22.71 10.07 -13.56
C ASN A 156 22.15 11.51 -13.62
N PRO A 157 22.96 12.53 -13.99
CA PRO A 157 22.53 13.93 -14.00
C PRO A 157 21.32 14.21 -14.92
N ALA A 158 21.33 13.66 -16.14
CA ALA A 158 20.23 13.83 -17.09
C ALA A 158 18.93 13.24 -16.58
N LYS A 159 18.99 12.02 -16.02
CA LYS A 159 17.86 11.36 -15.36
C LYS A 159 17.37 12.15 -14.15
N LYS A 160 18.26 12.73 -13.36
CA LYS A 160 17.93 13.56 -12.19
C LYS A 160 17.15 14.79 -12.61
N ILE A 161 17.58 15.51 -13.65
CA ILE A 161 16.88 16.68 -14.19
C ILE A 161 15.49 16.29 -14.69
N TYR A 162 15.40 15.22 -15.49
CA TYR A 162 14.13 14.70 -15.98
C TYR A 162 13.14 14.36 -14.87
N LEU A 163 13.58 13.60 -13.87
CA LEU A 163 12.74 13.22 -12.72
C LEU A 163 12.30 14.42 -11.88
N LYS A 164 13.15 15.45 -11.76
CA LYS A 164 12.82 16.69 -11.06
C LYS A 164 11.74 17.46 -11.81
N LEU A 165 11.84 17.58 -13.13
CA LEU A 165 10.83 18.22 -13.97
C LEU A 165 9.50 17.49 -13.88
N LEU A 166 9.51 16.16 -14.03
CA LEU A 166 8.35 15.31 -13.89
C LEU A 166 7.67 15.45 -12.52
N SER A 167 8.45 15.48 -11.44
CA SER A 167 7.93 15.74 -10.09
C SER A 167 7.24 17.11 -9.98
N SER A 168 7.78 18.14 -10.63
CA SER A 168 7.19 19.47 -10.64
C SER A 168 5.87 19.52 -11.40
N GLN A 169 5.79 18.88 -12.56
CA GLN A 169 4.56 18.76 -13.34
C GLN A 169 3.48 17.98 -12.58
N LEU A 170 3.85 16.84 -11.99
CA LEU A 170 2.93 16.08 -11.16
C LEU A 170 2.41 16.87 -9.96
N LYS A 171 3.27 17.66 -9.31
CA LYS A 171 2.85 18.50 -8.19
C LYS A 171 1.79 19.53 -8.64
N GLN A 172 2.00 20.16 -9.78
CA GLN A 172 1.03 21.13 -10.32
C GLN A 172 -0.28 20.42 -10.67
N TYR A 173 -0.21 19.27 -11.34
CA TYR A 173 -1.38 18.47 -11.67
C TYR A 173 -2.19 18.06 -10.43
N GLU A 174 -1.51 17.58 -9.37
CA GLU A 174 -2.19 17.23 -8.11
C GLU A 174 -2.90 18.44 -7.50
N ILE A 175 -2.28 19.63 -7.54
CA ILE A 175 -2.89 20.87 -7.06
C ILE A 175 -4.11 21.25 -7.92
N ASP A 176 -4.03 21.14 -9.22
CA ASP A 176 -5.12 21.47 -10.14
C ASP A 176 -6.34 20.54 -9.94
N VAL A 177 -6.09 19.28 -9.55
CA VAL A 177 -7.15 18.31 -9.19
C VAL A 177 -7.93 18.76 -7.96
N PHE A 178 -7.32 19.49 -7.00
CA PHE A 178 -8.02 19.93 -5.77
C PHE A 178 -9.27 20.75 -6.05
N ASN A 179 -9.26 21.56 -7.12
CA ASN A 179 -10.40 22.40 -7.50
C ASN A 179 -11.47 21.64 -8.32
N LYS A 180 -11.21 20.37 -8.63
CA LYS A 180 -12.05 19.54 -9.46
C LYS A 180 -12.78 18.44 -8.70
N ILE A 181 -12.52 18.29 -7.41
CA ILE A 181 -13.08 17.26 -6.54
C ILE A 181 -13.75 17.88 -5.31
N ASP A 182 -14.55 17.11 -4.58
CA ASP A 182 -15.29 17.56 -3.40
C ASP A 182 -14.64 17.14 -2.08
N GLY A 183 -13.73 16.14 -2.11
CA GLY A 183 -13.02 15.68 -0.91
C GLY A 183 -11.86 14.76 -1.21
N ILE A 184 -10.95 14.61 -0.24
CA ILE A 184 -9.78 13.72 -0.31
C ILE A 184 -9.78 12.78 0.88
N ALA A 185 -9.76 11.48 0.61
CA ALA A 185 -9.49 10.42 1.58
C ALA A 185 -8.01 10.00 1.47
N THR A 186 -7.16 10.44 2.40
CA THR A 186 -5.74 10.07 2.45
C THR A 186 -5.54 8.75 3.17
N ILE A 187 -4.48 8.00 2.85
CA ILE A 187 -4.20 6.74 3.56
C ILE A 187 -3.43 6.93 4.87
N SER A 188 -2.82 8.10 5.10
CA SER A 188 -2.06 8.39 6.32
C SER A 188 -2.23 9.84 6.78
N ASP A 189 -2.05 10.09 8.09
CA ASP A 189 -2.03 11.44 8.64
C ASP A 189 -0.85 12.27 8.12
N LYS A 190 0.24 11.61 7.74
CA LYS A 190 1.38 12.27 7.09
C LYS A 190 0.98 12.86 5.74
N ASP A 191 0.24 12.10 4.94
CA ASP A 191 -0.26 12.56 3.65
C ASP A 191 -1.31 13.66 3.85
N LYS A 192 -2.24 13.51 4.80
CA LYS A 192 -3.21 14.56 5.18
C LYS A 192 -2.51 15.89 5.49
N LYS A 193 -1.44 15.87 6.31
CA LYS A 193 -0.64 17.06 6.60
C LYS A 193 -0.04 17.68 5.34
N LYS A 194 0.44 16.86 4.40
CA LYS A 194 1.01 17.35 3.12
C LYS A 194 -0.04 18.03 2.25
N TYR A 195 -1.25 17.49 2.16
CA TYR A 195 -2.36 18.17 1.46
C TYR A 195 -2.72 19.51 2.10
N ILE A 196 -2.72 19.60 3.43
CA ILE A 196 -2.93 20.85 4.16
C ILE A 196 -1.80 21.84 3.87
N GLU A 197 -0.53 21.42 3.87
CA GLU A 197 0.63 22.24 3.52
C GLU A 197 0.53 22.78 2.07
N LEU A 198 -0.06 22.01 1.16
CA LEU A 198 -0.35 22.41 -0.22
C LEU A 198 -1.57 23.32 -0.35
N LYS A 199 -2.20 23.72 0.77
CA LYS A 199 -3.40 24.58 0.82
C LYS A 199 -4.59 23.99 0.06
N CYS A 200 -4.77 22.65 0.13
CA CYS A 200 -5.92 21.99 -0.47
C CYS A 200 -7.24 22.57 0.09
N PRO A 201 -8.17 23.06 -0.75
CA PRO A 201 -9.36 23.76 -0.30
C PRO A 201 -10.50 22.84 0.14
N VAL A 202 -10.45 21.56 -0.24
CA VAL A 202 -11.53 20.59 0.05
C VAL A 202 -11.33 19.87 1.37
N LYS A 203 -12.37 19.23 1.88
CA LYS A 203 -12.30 18.42 3.09
C LYS A 203 -11.31 17.24 2.89
N ILE A 204 -10.47 17.00 3.89
CA ILE A 204 -9.47 15.93 3.87
C ILE A 204 -9.65 15.08 5.10
N GLU A 205 -9.80 13.77 4.90
CA GLU A 205 -9.86 12.80 6.00
C GLU A 205 -8.85 11.67 5.81
N THR A 206 -8.28 11.19 6.92
CA THR A 206 -7.38 10.03 6.89
C THR A 206 -8.20 8.75 6.95
N ILE A 207 -8.21 8.01 5.84
CA ILE A 207 -8.91 6.74 5.67
C ILE A 207 -7.88 5.70 5.20
N PRO A 208 -7.15 5.04 6.11
CA PRO A 208 -6.21 3.98 5.73
C PRO A 208 -6.97 2.81 5.10
N PHE A 209 -6.25 1.82 4.57
CA PHE A 209 -6.91 0.57 4.21
C PHE A 209 -7.24 -0.23 5.48
N GLY A 210 -8.40 -0.88 5.47
CA GLY A 210 -8.79 -1.77 6.55
C GLY A 210 -8.39 -3.22 6.29
N ILE A 211 -8.24 -3.99 7.35
CA ILE A 211 -8.09 -5.45 7.28
C ILE A 211 -9.15 -6.13 8.16
N GLU A 212 -9.59 -7.31 7.78
CA GLU A 212 -10.51 -8.10 8.60
C GLU A 212 -9.76 -8.70 9.80
N THR A 213 -9.61 -7.92 10.87
CA THR A 213 -8.78 -8.29 12.03
C THR A 213 -9.15 -9.64 12.64
N GLN A 214 -10.41 -10.07 12.54
CA GLN A 214 -10.90 -11.35 13.04
C GLN A 214 -10.31 -12.58 12.32
N LYS A 215 -9.83 -12.41 11.07
CA LYS A 215 -9.17 -13.49 10.32
C LYS A 215 -7.75 -13.80 10.82
N TYR A 216 -7.13 -12.87 11.55
CA TYR A 216 -5.76 -12.97 12.03
C TYR A 216 -5.74 -13.55 13.44
N LYS A 217 -5.44 -14.84 13.56
CA LYS A 217 -5.36 -15.53 14.85
C LYS A 217 -3.99 -15.35 15.48
N VAL A 218 -3.94 -14.87 16.72
CA VAL A 218 -2.71 -14.83 17.50
C VAL A 218 -2.45 -16.23 18.05
N LEU A 219 -1.43 -16.89 17.55
CA LEU A 219 -0.99 -18.19 18.06
C LEU A 219 0.36 -18.03 18.78
N ARG A 220 0.48 -18.68 19.92
CA ARG A 220 1.73 -18.69 20.69
C ARG A 220 2.60 -19.84 20.20
N ASN A 221 3.83 -19.53 19.86
CA ASN A 221 4.84 -20.52 19.55
C ASN A 221 5.78 -20.65 20.77
N GLU A 222 6.07 -21.88 21.15
CA GLU A 222 7.10 -22.20 22.16
C GLU A 222 8.38 -22.63 21.45
N ASN A 223 8.91 -21.74 20.60
CA ASN A 223 10.15 -22.00 19.90
C ASN A 223 11.34 -22.04 20.88
N LYS A 224 12.22 -23.01 20.71
CA LYS A 224 13.48 -23.10 21.49
C LYS A 224 14.46 -21.98 21.11
N ALA A 225 14.48 -21.60 19.81
CA ALA A 225 15.27 -20.51 19.28
C ALA A 225 14.37 -19.33 18.91
N LEU A 226 14.88 -18.10 19.05
CA LEU A 226 14.17 -16.90 18.64
C LEU A 226 14.21 -16.78 17.12
N LYS A 227 13.05 -16.80 16.46
CA LYS A 227 12.90 -16.78 15.02
C LYS A 227 12.58 -15.38 14.51
N PHE A 228 13.54 -14.80 13.83
CA PHE A 228 13.36 -13.55 13.06
C PHE A 228 12.91 -13.89 11.65
N PHE A 229 12.07 -13.04 11.05
CA PHE A 229 11.64 -13.28 9.68
C PHE A 229 11.45 -12.01 8.87
N HIS A 230 11.62 -12.16 7.55
CA HIS A 230 11.21 -11.16 6.56
C HIS A 230 10.37 -11.83 5.48
N ILE A 231 9.30 -11.16 5.06
CA ILE A 231 8.45 -11.63 3.96
C ILE A 231 8.18 -10.49 2.98
N GLY A 232 8.26 -10.77 1.67
CA GLY A 232 7.96 -9.78 0.63
C GLY A 232 8.42 -10.22 -0.75
N ALA A 233 7.76 -9.71 -1.80
CA ALA A 233 8.13 -9.95 -3.19
C ALA A 233 9.49 -9.29 -3.52
N MET A 234 10.43 -10.05 -4.09
CA MET A 234 11.81 -9.61 -4.33
C MET A 234 12.01 -8.93 -5.69
N ASP A 235 11.01 -8.95 -6.56
CA ASP A 235 10.93 -8.10 -7.76
C ASP A 235 10.65 -6.62 -7.43
N TRP A 236 10.20 -6.34 -6.19
CA TRP A 236 10.12 -4.98 -5.70
C TRP A 236 11.47 -4.55 -5.11
N LYS A 237 12.15 -3.65 -5.82
CA LYS A 237 13.51 -3.20 -5.52
C LYS A 237 13.76 -2.86 -4.03
N PRO A 238 12.88 -2.11 -3.31
CA PRO A 238 13.10 -1.85 -1.89
C PRO A 238 13.15 -3.10 -1.00
N ASN A 239 12.39 -4.17 -1.32
CA ASN A 239 12.51 -5.42 -0.58
C ASN A 239 13.86 -6.10 -0.84
N LEU A 240 14.32 -6.10 -2.09
CA LEU A 240 15.62 -6.68 -2.44
C LEU A 240 16.77 -5.96 -1.76
N GLU A 241 16.74 -4.63 -1.74
CA GLU A 241 17.73 -3.80 -1.02
C GLU A 241 17.68 -4.08 0.49
N ALA A 242 16.47 -4.15 1.07
CA ALA A 242 16.29 -4.45 2.49
C ALA A 242 16.85 -5.82 2.88
N VAL A 243 16.58 -6.86 2.07
CA VAL A 243 17.10 -8.21 2.34
C VAL A 243 18.60 -8.25 2.15
N SER A 244 19.16 -7.57 1.15
CA SER A 244 20.61 -7.45 0.97
C SER A 244 21.25 -6.81 2.20
N TRP A 245 20.73 -5.70 2.68
CA TRP A 245 21.20 -5.02 3.88
C TRP A 245 21.04 -5.87 5.15
N LEU A 246 19.89 -6.56 5.26
CA LEU A 246 19.64 -7.50 6.36
C LEU A 246 20.71 -8.59 6.42
N LEU A 247 21.04 -9.21 5.29
CA LEU A 247 21.98 -10.34 5.23
C LEU A 247 23.46 -9.93 5.39
N ASN A 248 23.82 -8.74 4.89
CA ASN A 248 25.21 -8.32 4.87
C ASN A 248 25.64 -7.54 6.13
N ASP A 249 24.74 -6.74 6.70
CA ASP A 249 25.08 -5.80 7.75
C ASP A 249 24.34 -6.04 9.07
N ILE A 250 23.04 -6.35 9.03
CA ILE A 250 22.20 -6.49 10.24
C ILE A 250 22.35 -7.87 10.86
N TRP A 251 22.10 -8.93 10.07
CA TRP A 251 22.05 -10.28 10.58
C TRP A 251 23.36 -10.79 11.19
N PRO A 252 24.56 -10.51 10.62
CA PRO A 252 25.81 -10.91 11.23
C PRO A 252 26.01 -10.32 12.63
N ARG A 253 25.51 -9.11 12.89
CA ARG A 253 25.57 -8.46 14.22
C ARG A 253 24.58 -9.09 15.19
N ILE A 254 23.36 -9.41 14.73
CA ILE A 254 22.37 -10.13 15.53
C ILE A 254 22.93 -11.50 15.92
N GLN A 255 23.43 -12.27 14.95
CA GLN A 255 23.97 -13.61 15.18
C GLN A 255 25.15 -13.63 16.14
N LYS A 256 26.02 -12.60 16.06
CA LYS A 256 27.13 -12.44 17.04
C LYS A 256 26.63 -12.27 18.46
N LYS A 257 25.51 -11.54 18.66
CA LYS A 257 24.93 -11.26 20.00
C LYS A 257 24.01 -12.37 20.48
N ILE A 258 23.37 -13.10 19.53
CA ILE A 258 22.41 -14.18 19.79
C ILE A 258 22.73 -15.36 18.86
N PRO A 259 23.73 -16.20 19.22
CA PRO A 259 24.24 -17.26 18.32
C PRO A 259 23.20 -18.28 17.85
N ASN A 260 22.17 -18.54 18.67
CA ASN A 260 21.11 -19.52 18.39
C ASN A 260 19.87 -18.89 17.70
N ALA A 261 19.90 -17.59 17.36
CA ALA A 261 18.80 -16.98 16.61
C ALA A 261 18.73 -17.53 15.18
N GLU A 262 17.52 -17.61 14.66
CA GLU A 262 17.22 -18.08 13.30
C GLU A 262 16.65 -16.93 12.47
N LEU A 263 17.06 -16.83 11.19
CA LEU A 263 16.49 -15.91 10.21
C LEU A 263 15.76 -16.67 9.12
N HIS A 264 14.48 -16.39 8.96
CA HIS A 264 13.61 -16.99 7.97
C HIS A 264 13.22 -15.96 6.90
N LEU A 265 13.49 -16.25 5.63
CA LEU A 265 13.19 -15.38 4.50
C LEU A 265 12.16 -16.04 3.60
N ALA A 266 11.09 -15.32 3.25
CA ALA A 266 10.07 -15.78 2.30
C ALA A 266 9.68 -14.67 1.32
N GLY A 267 9.31 -15.05 0.10
CA GLY A 267 8.80 -14.11 -0.89
C GLY A 267 8.81 -14.62 -2.31
N LYS A 268 8.02 -13.94 -3.16
CA LYS A 268 7.98 -14.22 -4.60
C LYS A 268 9.25 -13.71 -5.29
N ASN A 269 9.58 -14.34 -6.42
CA ASN A 269 10.65 -13.91 -7.31
C ASN A 269 12.01 -13.70 -6.62
N MET A 270 12.36 -14.59 -5.69
CA MET A 270 13.66 -14.57 -5.03
C MET A 270 14.79 -14.87 -6.02
N PRO A 271 15.81 -14.00 -6.14
CA PRO A 271 16.97 -14.26 -7.01
C PRO A 271 17.87 -15.38 -6.46
N ASP A 272 18.54 -16.10 -7.37
CA ASP A 272 19.37 -17.28 -7.05
C ASP A 272 20.49 -17.01 -6.03
N TRP A 273 21.02 -15.78 -5.99
CA TRP A 273 22.07 -15.45 -5.04
C TRP A 273 21.64 -15.54 -3.58
N LEU A 274 20.34 -15.37 -3.29
CA LEU A 274 19.78 -15.56 -1.94
C LEU A 274 19.84 -17.01 -1.47
N PHE A 275 19.89 -17.98 -2.39
CA PHE A 275 19.97 -19.41 -2.07
C PHE A 275 21.41 -19.91 -1.95
N LYS A 276 22.37 -19.23 -2.59
CA LYS A 276 23.77 -19.63 -2.57
C LYS A 276 24.48 -19.28 -1.25
N ASN A 277 23.90 -18.39 -0.45
CA ASN A 277 24.39 -18.00 0.87
C ASN A 277 23.80 -18.90 1.97
N SER A 278 24.19 -20.17 2.02
CA SER A 278 23.87 -21.08 3.13
C SER A 278 24.73 -20.72 4.35
N LYS A 279 24.48 -19.54 4.93
CA LYS A 279 25.05 -19.20 6.25
C LYS A 279 24.25 -19.95 7.31
N GLN A 280 24.94 -20.38 8.36
CA GLN A 280 24.34 -21.04 9.51
C GLN A 280 23.16 -20.21 10.06
N ASN A 281 22.02 -20.87 10.36
CA ASN A 281 20.81 -20.26 10.90
C ASN A 281 20.08 -19.26 9.97
N ILE A 282 20.27 -19.35 8.65
CA ILE A 282 19.47 -18.61 7.66
C ILE A 282 18.68 -19.60 6.81
N PHE A 283 17.36 -19.48 6.82
CA PHE A 283 16.42 -20.40 6.15
C PHE A 283 15.66 -19.65 5.05
N ASN A 284 15.89 -20.02 3.80
CA ASN A 284 15.20 -19.44 2.65
C ASN A 284 14.03 -20.35 2.23
N HIS A 285 12.82 -19.88 2.40
CA HIS A 285 11.58 -20.63 2.12
C HIS A 285 11.05 -20.43 0.70
N LYS A 286 11.69 -19.60 -0.13
CA LYS A 286 11.19 -19.23 -1.46
C LYS A 286 9.80 -18.59 -1.38
N GLU A 287 8.98 -18.86 -2.39
CA GLU A 287 7.57 -18.50 -2.36
C GLU A 287 6.79 -19.49 -1.49
N VAL A 288 6.26 -18.99 -0.38
CA VAL A 288 5.43 -19.81 0.52
C VAL A 288 3.99 -19.82 0.03
N LYS A 289 3.36 -21.00 0.01
CA LYS A 289 1.96 -21.16 -0.39
C LYS A 289 0.99 -20.46 0.56
N ASN A 290 1.35 -20.37 1.84
CA ASN A 290 0.54 -19.78 2.90
C ASN A 290 1.39 -18.81 3.72
N SER A 291 1.29 -17.51 3.41
CA SER A 291 1.99 -16.44 4.13
C SER A 291 1.54 -16.33 5.59
N SER A 292 0.25 -16.60 5.86
CA SER A 292 -0.29 -16.57 7.22
C SER A 292 0.38 -17.60 8.12
N GLN A 293 0.51 -18.83 7.63
CA GLN A 293 1.18 -19.90 8.37
C GLN A 293 2.66 -19.56 8.61
N PHE A 294 3.35 -19.05 7.58
CA PHE A 294 4.74 -18.61 7.72
C PHE A 294 4.90 -17.52 8.79
N ILE A 295 4.02 -16.51 8.80
CA ILE A 295 4.04 -15.46 9.83
C ILE A 295 3.77 -16.03 11.22
N ILE A 296 2.81 -16.95 11.34
CA ILE A 296 2.44 -17.57 12.62
C ILE A 296 3.62 -18.34 13.21
N GLU A 297 4.37 -19.10 12.42
CA GLU A 297 5.47 -19.96 12.87
C GLU A 297 6.73 -19.22 13.32
N ASN A 298 6.82 -17.91 13.02
CA ASN A 298 7.95 -17.07 13.37
C ASN A 298 7.58 -16.07 14.47
N ASP A 299 8.58 -15.45 15.12
CA ASP A 299 8.36 -14.64 16.33
C ASP A 299 8.45 -13.13 16.05
N ILE A 300 9.52 -12.67 15.39
CA ILE A 300 9.86 -11.25 15.20
C ILE A 300 10.01 -10.93 13.73
N MET A 301 9.21 -10.00 13.26
CA MET A 301 9.29 -9.51 11.89
C MET A 301 10.35 -8.42 11.77
N ILE A 302 11.29 -8.55 10.82
CA ILE A 302 12.26 -7.51 10.48
C ILE A 302 11.89 -6.86 9.16
N VAL A 303 11.72 -5.53 9.16
CA VAL A 303 11.36 -4.74 7.97
C VAL A 303 12.37 -3.59 7.78
N PRO A 304 13.59 -3.89 7.30
CA PRO A 304 14.69 -2.92 7.22
C PRO A 304 14.66 -2.19 5.88
N LEU A 305 13.56 -1.55 5.51
CA LEU A 305 13.43 -0.82 4.25
C LEU A 305 14.23 0.49 4.29
N LEU A 306 15.04 0.73 3.27
CA LEU A 306 15.83 1.95 3.10
C LEU A 306 15.10 2.97 2.21
N SER A 307 14.25 2.48 1.32
CA SER A 307 13.45 3.31 0.42
C SER A 307 12.06 2.71 0.29
N ALA A 308 11.03 3.52 0.32
CA ALA A 308 9.66 3.09 0.02
C ALA A 308 8.67 4.27 0.02
N GLY A 309 7.45 4.11 -0.53
CA GLY A 309 6.32 5.02 -0.42
C GLY A 309 5.05 4.28 0.04
N GLY A 310 4.09 4.95 0.63
CA GLY A 310 2.80 4.39 1.09
C GLY A 310 2.91 3.54 2.38
N ILE A 311 1.80 3.01 2.86
CA ILE A 311 1.73 2.13 4.04
C ILE A 311 2.17 0.70 3.67
N ARG A 312 2.92 0.07 4.57
CA ARG A 312 3.36 -1.33 4.40
C ARG A 312 2.29 -2.29 4.91
N VAL A 313 1.50 -2.85 4.00
CA VAL A 313 0.47 -3.86 4.32
C VAL A 313 1.04 -4.97 5.20
N LYS A 314 2.22 -5.49 4.85
CA LYS A 314 2.88 -6.56 5.62
C LYS A 314 3.14 -6.24 7.09
N ILE A 315 3.39 -4.95 7.42
CA ILE A 315 3.55 -4.54 8.83
C ILE A 315 2.21 -4.61 9.55
N ILE A 316 1.14 -4.08 8.93
CA ILE A 316 -0.21 -4.15 9.50
C ILE A 316 -0.65 -5.60 9.69
N GLU A 317 -0.37 -6.49 8.73
CA GLU A 317 -0.65 -7.92 8.85
C GLU A 317 0.18 -8.58 9.96
N GLY A 318 1.48 -8.30 10.04
CA GLY A 318 2.34 -8.79 11.12
C GLY A 318 1.85 -8.35 12.50
N MET A 319 1.49 -7.07 12.64
CA MET A 319 0.87 -6.53 13.85
C MET A 319 -0.48 -7.21 14.13
N ALA A 320 -1.29 -7.48 13.12
CA ALA A 320 -2.55 -8.20 13.26
C ALA A 320 -2.38 -9.64 13.78
N TYR A 321 -1.29 -10.31 13.43
CA TYR A 321 -0.92 -11.60 14.03
C TYR A 321 -0.27 -11.49 15.42
N GLY A 322 -0.19 -10.29 16.00
CA GLY A 322 0.44 -10.07 17.30
C GLY A 322 1.96 -10.23 17.27
N LYS A 323 2.58 -10.06 16.10
CA LYS A 323 4.05 -10.13 15.96
C LYS A 323 4.70 -8.83 16.37
N THR A 324 5.86 -8.96 17.03
CA THR A 324 6.74 -7.81 17.24
C THR A 324 7.41 -7.46 15.92
N ILE A 325 7.37 -6.19 15.57
CA ILE A 325 7.99 -5.67 14.37
C ILE A 325 9.22 -4.84 14.77
N ILE A 326 10.39 -5.13 14.16
CA ILE A 326 11.55 -4.24 14.18
C ILE A 326 11.67 -3.65 12.77
N SER A 327 11.54 -2.33 12.65
CA SER A 327 11.50 -1.66 11.35
C SER A 327 12.34 -0.38 11.36
N THR A 328 12.77 0.06 10.17
CA THR A 328 13.23 1.44 9.99
C THR A 328 12.02 2.40 10.06
N GLU A 329 12.27 3.69 10.31
CA GLU A 329 11.25 4.74 10.17
C GLU A 329 10.63 4.75 8.77
N ILE A 330 11.43 4.52 7.72
CA ILE A 330 10.96 4.41 6.34
C ILE A 330 10.06 3.19 6.17
N GLY A 331 10.41 2.06 6.77
CA GLY A 331 9.59 0.85 6.75
C GLY A 331 8.24 1.05 7.43
N ALA A 332 8.20 1.78 8.53
CA ALA A 332 7.00 2.07 9.32
C ALA A 332 6.24 3.34 8.86
N GLU A 333 6.68 3.98 7.76
CA GLU A 333 6.09 5.23 7.28
C GLU A 333 4.58 5.08 7.00
N GLY A 334 3.80 6.04 7.46
CA GLY A 334 2.34 6.07 7.29
C GLY A 334 1.55 5.28 8.33
N ILE A 335 2.22 4.53 9.21
CA ILE A 335 1.60 3.83 10.34
C ILE A 335 1.72 4.75 11.56
N ASN A 336 0.60 4.99 12.27
CA ASN A 336 0.59 5.74 13.52
C ASN A 336 1.07 4.82 14.64
N TYR A 337 2.38 4.62 14.75
CA TYR A 337 2.98 3.74 15.76
C TYR A 337 3.49 4.52 16.97
N LYS A 338 3.69 3.78 18.05
CA LYS A 338 4.44 4.24 19.22
C LYS A 338 5.67 3.34 19.40
N ASN A 339 6.87 3.96 19.20
CA ASN A 339 8.13 3.25 19.29
C ASN A 339 8.36 2.66 20.70
N GLY A 340 8.69 1.39 20.77
CA GLY A 340 8.88 0.63 22.01
C GLY A 340 7.58 0.12 22.65
N GLU A 341 6.40 0.62 22.21
CA GLU A 341 5.10 0.15 22.72
C GLU A 341 4.45 -0.88 21.80
N ASN A 342 4.31 -0.57 20.49
CA ASN A 342 3.63 -1.42 19.51
C ASN A 342 4.45 -1.70 18.24
N ILE A 343 5.60 -1.07 18.11
CA ILE A 343 6.64 -1.33 17.10
C ILE A 343 8.00 -0.95 17.70
N ILE A 344 9.08 -1.52 17.20
CA ILE A 344 10.44 -1.16 17.56
C ILE A 344 11.09 -0.52 16.33
N ILE A 345 11.59 0.71 16.48
CA ILE A 345 12.30 1.42 15.42
C ILE A 345 13.81 1.23 15.60
N ALA A 346 14.47 0.89 14.49
CA ALA A 346 15.91 0.77 14.35
C ALA A 346 16.32 1.25 12.96
N ASN A 347 17.23 2.22 12.87
CA ASN A 347 17.60 2.85 11.60
C ASN A 347 19.00 2.49 11.09
N ASN A 348 19.77 1.74 11.87
CA ASN A 348 21.11 1.27 11.52
C ASN A 348 21.36 -0.16 12.05
N PRO A 349 22.36 -0.89 11.54
CA PRO A 349 22.59 -2.29 11.89
C PRO A 349 22.85 -2.51 13.39
N GLU A 350 23.50 -1.56 14.06
CA GLU A 350 23.78 -1.66 15.49
C GLU A 350 22.47 -1.60 16.31
N ASP A 351 21.59 -0.63 15.99
CA ASP A 351 20.28 -0.52 16.65
C ASP A 351 19.46 -1.81 16.50
N PHE A 352 19.41 -2.39 15.28
CA PHE A 352 18.73 -3.67 15.07
C PHE A 352 19.27 -4.76 15.98
N SER A 353 20.61 -4.88 16.08
CA SER A 353 21.24 -5.91 16.88
C SER A 353 21.08 -5.67 18.39
N GLU A 354 21.12 -4.42 18.86
CA GLU A 354 20.87 -4.10 20.27
C GLU A 354 19.42 -4.36 20.66
N LYS A 355 18.45 -3.98 19.81
CA LYS A 355 17.03 -4.29 20.07
C LYS A 355 16.76 -5.80 20.08
N ALA A 356 17.34 -6.55 19.14
CA ALA A 356 17.27 -8.01 19.13
C ALA A 356 17.86 -8.62 20.40
N LYS A 357 19.03 -8.13 20.88
CA LYS A 357 19.67 -8.57 22.13
C LYS A 357 18.76 -8.33 23.33
N LYS A 358 18.17 -7.12 23.46
CA LYS A 358 17.26 -6.77 24.54
C LYS A 358 16.00 -7.65 24.57
N ILE A 359 15.51 -8.09 23.40
CA ILE A 359 14.43 -9.08 23.30
C ILE A 359 14.92 -10.44 23.80
N SER A 360 16.08 -10.90 23.35
CA SER A 360 16.63 -12.20 23.74
C SER A 360 16.94 -12.28 25.25
N SER A 361 17.40 -11.18 25.86
CA SER A 361 17.62 -11.07 27.30
C SER A 361 16.35 -10.85 28.12
N LYS A 362 15.18 -10.73 27.49
CA LYS A 362 13.89 -10.40 28.10
C LYS A 362 13.83 -9.00 28.74
N GLU A 363 14.78 -8.12 28.45
CA GLU A 363 14.73 -6.70 28.82
C GLU A 363 13.59 -5.99 28.07
N LEU A 364 13.32 -6.39 26.83
CA LEU A 364 12.14 -6.03 26.06
C LEU A 364 11.22 -7.24 25.91
N ASP A 365 10.01 -7.11 26.43
CA ASP A 365 8.97 -8.13 26.25
C ASP A 365 8.34 -8.02 24.86
N HIS A 366 8.89 -8.77 23.92
CA HIS A 366 8.40 -8.80 22.54
C HIS A 366 6.93 -9.27 22.46
N ARG A 367 6.49 -10.18 23.35
CA ARG A 367 5.10 -10.65 23.34
C ARG A 367 4.14 -9.53 23.73
N LYS A 368 4.49 -8.74 24.73
CA LYS A 368 3.70 -7.55 25.12
C LYS A 368 3.65 -6.54 23.98
N ILE A 369 4.80 -6.24 23.34
CA ILE A 369 4.86 -5.33 22.20
C ILE A 369 3.99 -5.85 21.04
N GLY A 370 4.05 -7.14 20.72
CA GLY A 370 3.21 -7.77 19.72
C GLY A 370 1.72 -7.69 20.01
N MET A 371 1.32 -7.89 21.28
CA MET A 371 -0.09 -7.74 21.68
C MET A 371 -0.56 -6.29 21.60
N ASN A 372 0.26 -5.33 22.01
CA ASN A 372 -0.04 -3.90 21.82
C ASN A 372 -0.14 -3.53 20.33
N ALA A 373 0.71 -4.14 19.49
CA ALA A 373 0.62 -4.00 18.03
C ALA A 373 -0.72 -4.51 17.48
N ARG A 374 -1.16 -5.68 17.95
CA ARG A 374 -2.48 -6.25 17.61
C ARG A 374 -3.62 -5.32 18.03
N GLU A 375 -3.61 -4.83 19.26
CA GLU A 375 -4.61 -3.89 19.77
C GLU A 375 -4.64 -2.62 18.93
N HIS A 376 -3.46 -2.06 18.61
CA HIS A 376 -3.35 -0.89 17.75
C HIS A 376 -4.00 -1.11 16.38
N VAL A 377 -3.75 -2.25 15.74
CA VAL A 377 -4.34 -2.57 14.44
C VAL A 377 -5.86 -2.78 14.55
N THR A 378 -6.33 -3.45 15.58
CA THR A 378 -7.77 -3.65 15.80
C THR A 378 -8.51 -2.33 15.98
N ASN A 379 -7.90 -1.38 16.69
CA ASN A 379 -8.52 -0.09 16.98
C ASN A 379 -8.42 0.95 15.83
N ASN A 380 -7.48 0.77 14.89
CA ASN A 380 -7.20 1.79 13.87
C ASN A 380 -7.28 1.30 12.42
N TYR A 381 -7.23 -0.03 12.19
CA TYR A 381 -7.16 -0.62 10.85
C TYR A 381 -8.18 -1.75 10.64
N ASP A 382 -9.14 -1.93 11.56
CA ASP A 382 -10.22 -2.88 11.33
C ASP A 382 -11.10 -2.43 10.16
N GLN A 383 -11.41 -3.35 9.25
CA GLN A 383 -12.12 -3.05 8.01
C GLN A 383 -13.47 -2.40 8.25
N GLN A 384 -14.23 -2.87 9.24
CA GLN A 384 -15.55 -2.33 9.54
C GLN A 384 -15.45 -0.89 10.05
N LEU A 385 -14.45 -0.62 10.92
CA LEU A 385 -14.19 0.70 11.44
C LEU A 385 -13.80 1.69 10.32
N ILE A 386 -12.92 1.26 9.43
CA ILE A 386 -12.47 2.07 8.29
C ILE A 386 -13.62 2.34 7.31
N SER A 387 -14.46 1.33 7.05
CA SER A 387 -15.61 1.50 6.14
C SER A 387 -16.64 2.47 6.69
N LYS A 388 -16.96 2.38 7.98
CA LYS A 388 -17.85 3.35 8.65
C LYS A 388 -17.27 4.76 8.62
N LYS A 389 -15.97 4.91 8.86
CA LYS A 389 -15.27 6.19 8.79
C LYS A 389 -15.32 6.79 7.38
N LEU A 390 -15.15 5.96 6.33
CA LEU A 390 -15.25 6.40 4.95
C LEU A 390 -16.67 6.86 4.61
N ILE A 391 -17.70 6.13 5.04
CA ILE A 391 -19.11 6.50 4.83
C ILE A 391 -19.42 7.80 5.56
N SER A 392 -19.03 7.94 6.81
CA SER A 392 -19.19 9.19 7.55
C SER A 392 -18.51 10.37 6.85
N PHE A 393 -17.32 10.15 6.28
CA PHE A 393 -16.68 11.17 5.47
C PHE A 393 -17.50 11.51 4.21
N PHE A 394 -18.08 10.54 3.52
CA PHE A 394 -18.99 10.78 2.39
C PHE A 394 -20.16 11.67 2.80
N GLU A 395 -20.80 11.37 3.93
CA GLU A 395 -21.92 12.15 4.46
C GLU A 395 -21.54 13.60 4.75
N THR A 396 -20.29 13.87 5.14
CA THR A 396 -19.82 15.25 5.37
C THR A 396 -19.61 16.05 4.09
N VAL A 397 -19.52 15.36 2.93
CA VAL A 397 -19.24 15.98 1.62
C VAL A 397 -20.54 16.14 0.81
N LEU A 398 -21.57 15.31 1.07
CA LEU A 398 -22.91 15.45 0.51
C LEU A 398 -23.60 16.71 1.04
#